data_594e2aaf1ffb6e991d54cae53967c6c2
#
_entry.id   594e2aaf1ffb6e991d54cae53967c6c2
#
_cell.length_a   1.000
_cell.length_b   1.000
_cell.length_c   1.000
_cell.angle_alpha   90.00
_cell.angle_beta   90.00
_cell.angle_gamma   90.00
#
_symmetry.space_group_name_H-M   'P 1'
#
loop_
_entity.id
_entity.type
_entity.pdbx_description
1 polymer ?
#
loop_
_entity_poly.entity_id
_entity_poly.type
_entity_poly.pdbx_seq_one_letter_code
_entity_poly.pdbx_strand_id
1 'polypeptide(L)'
;MNWFYIAWRNLGAKKLQTSLSLILLAFGVGMVSLLMLSEKQLRDTFDRNIQDIDLVLGAKGSPLQLILANVYHIDAPTGNIRLADAEKVMRHPYIAEGIPLAYGDNYRGFRIVGSTPAYPAHYHAELAEGTLWELPFEVVVGSKVAEEAGLGLGDTFFSAHGLQDETDVHTDKTFVVKGVLQESRSVMDQLILCNIETIWQVHGDDETVADADREITAVLLKKRNPLAVLTIPNTIRDTNMQVALPSIEINRLTQNFGIGMTTLRTIALLIMFLSFASIFISVYDSLLARRYELALMRTMGSSPVGLYLLLLLEGGLLSLGGTLLGLAISRGGMVILAQMVEDKFRYDWESLGLLPMEWALAAMAIFVGLIAAAIPGISALRIDISRTLSDS
;
A
#
# COMPACT_ATOMS: atom_id res chain seq x y z
N MET A 1 17.59 -7.96 45.86
CA MET A 1 16.36 -7.19 45.67
C MET A 1 16.00 -7.26 44.19
N ASN A 2 14.78 -7.65 43.84
CA ASN A 2 14.37 -7.80 42.43
C ASN A 2 13.87 -6.44 41.90
N TRP A 3 14.77 -5.69 41.26
CA TRP A 3 14.50 -4.33 40.73
C TRP A 3 13.38 -4.33 39.68
N PHE A 4 13.31 -5.37 38.87
CA PHE A 4 12.25 -5.51 37.84
C PHE A 4 10.86 -5.64 38.48
N TYR A 5 10.72 -6.47 39.50
CA TYR A 5 9.45 -6.62 40.22
C TYR A 5 8.99 -5.31 40.85
N ILE A 6 9.93 -4.55 41.45
CA ILE A 6 9.64 -3.27 42.07
C ILE A 6 9.18 -2.25 40.97
N ALA A 7 9.92 -2.16 39.87
CA ALA A 7 9.56 -1.26 38.77
C ALA A 7 8.14 -1.57 38.22
N TRP A 8 7.85 -2.86 37.98
CA TRP A 8 6.53 -3.27 37.49
C TRP A 8 5.39 -2.91 38.46
N ARG A 9 5.58 -3.17 39.74
CA ARG A 9 4.59 -2.82 40.77
C ARG A 9 4.39 -1.33 40.93
N ASN A 10 5.44 -0.56 40.74
CA ASN A 10 5.41 0.90 40.78
C ASN A 10 4.55 1.47 39.66
N LEU A 11 4.74 1.01 38.42
CA LEU A 11 3.91 1.38 37.28
C LEU A 11 2.45 1.03 37.51
N GLY A 12 2.16 -0.13 38.13
CA GLY A 12 0.80 -0.54 38.51
C GLY A 12 0.15 0.32 39.60
N ALA A 13 0.93 1.00 40.44
CA ALA A 13 0.40 1.88 41.49
C ALA A 13 -0.16 3.22 40.93
N LYS A 14 0.41 3.72 39.84
CA LYS A 14 0.01 4.98 39.16
C LYS A 14 -0.70 4.72 37.82
N LYS A 15 -1.78 3.96 37.84
CA LYS A 15 -2.45 3.42 36.64
C LYS A 15 -2.79 4.48 35.60
N LEU A 16 -3.34 5.64 36.00
CA LEU A 16 -3.76 6.68 35.08
C LEU A 16 -2.56 7.30 34.31
N GLN A 17 -1.49 7.62 35.02
CA GLN A 17 -0.30 8.24 34.43
C GLN A 17 0.46 7.23 33.54
N THR A 18 0.59 5.99 34.01
CA THR A 18 1.18 4.88 33.25
C THR A 18 0.42 4.60 31.96
N SER A 19 -0.93 4.48 32.04
CA SER A 19 -1.75 4.23 30.85
C SER A 19 -1.73 5.39 29.86
N LEU A 20 -1.75 6.64 30.34
CA LEU A 20 -1.66 7.81 29.46
C LEU A 20 -0.33 7.83 28.70
N SER A 21 0.80 7.60 29.40
CA SER A 21 2.13 7.56 28.77
C SER A 21 2.24 6.40 27.75
N LEU A 22 1.69 5.22 28.10
CA LEU A 22 1.64 4.07 27.19
C LEU A 22 0.79 4.34 25.96
N ILE A 23 -0.41 4.90 26.11
CA ILE A 23 -1.32 5.21 25.02
C ILE A 23 -0.72 6.25 24.08
N LEU A 24 -0.15 7.33 24.61
CA LEU A 24 0.48 8.37 23.81
C LEU A 24 1.65 7.81 22.99
N LEU A 25 2.52 7.01 23.62
CA LEU A 25 3.65 6.42 22.93
C LEU A 25 3.20 5.38 21.90
N ALA A 26 2.23 4.52 22.27
CA ALA A 26 1.66 3.54 21.37
C ALA A 26 1.01 4.18 20.15
N PHE A 27 0.28 5.28 20.33
CA PHE A 27 -0.34 6.02 19.24
C PHE A 27 0.72 6.68 18.34
N GLY A 28 1.74 7.33 18.92
CA GLY A 28 2.83 7.94 18.17
C GLY A 28 3.62 6.92 17.34
N VAL A 29 4.10 5.86 17.96
CA VAL A 29 4.83 4.77 17.27
C VAL A 29 3.94 4.06 16.27
N GLY A 30 2.69 3.75 16.66
CA GLY A 30 1.72 3.06 15.81
C GLY A 30 1.39 3.84 14.54
N MET A 31 1.18 5.15 14.67
CA MET A 31 0.89 6.00 13.51
C MET A 31 2.09 6.14 12.56
N VAL A 32 3.32 6.31 13.08
CA VAL A 32 4.52 6.33 12.24
C VAL A 32 4.69 5.00 11.50
N SER A 33 4.56 3.88 12.22
CA SER A 33 4.66 2.54 11.64
C SER A 33 3.58 2.29 10.58
N LEU A 34 2.32 2.67 10.84
CA LEU A 34 1.21 2.52 9.89
C LEU A 34 1.46 3.33 8.61
N LEU A 35 1.92 4.57 8.73
CA LEU A 35 2.24 5.41 7.57
C LEU A 35 3.39 4.82 6.74
N MET A 36 4.43 4.28 7.38
CA MET A 36 5.54 3.62 6.68
C MET A 36 5.09 2.38 5.91
N LEU A 37 4.22 1.57 6.53
CA LEU A 37 3.63 0.40 5.87
C LEU A 37 2.75 0.79 4.68
N SER A 38 1.83 1.73 4.88
CA SER A 38 0.93 2.18 3.82
C SER A 38 1.69 2.78 2.64
N GLU A 39 2.74 3.59 2.91
CA GLU A 39 3.59 4.17 1.86
C GLU A 39 4.31 3.08 1.07
N LYS A 40 4.84 2.06 1.77
CA LYS A 40 5.52 0.93 1.12
C LYS A 40 4.55 0.12 0.26
N GLN A 41 3.40 -0.26 0.79
CA GLN A 41 2.40 -1.05 0.06
C GLN A 41 1.92 -0.33 -1.20
N LEU A 42 1.62 0.97 -1.07
CA LEU A 42 1.20 1.78 -2.20
C LEU A 42 2.29 1.84 -3.28
N ARG A 43 3.53 2.07 -2.89
CA ARG A 43 4.68 2.10 -3.81
C ARG A 43 4.89 0.75 -4.48
N ASP A 44 4.91 -0.34 -3.70
CA ASP A 44 5.14 -1.70 -4.23
C ASP A 44 4.02 -2.09 -5.22
N THR A 45 2.76 -1.70 -4.95
CA THR A 45 1.64 -1.93 -5.86
C THR A 45 1.80 -1.14 -7.15
N PHE A 46 2.18 0.14 -7.06
CA PHE A 46 2.39 0.95 -8.26
C PHE A 46 3.59 0.45 -9.09
N ASP A 47 4.73 0.21 -8.45
CA ASP A 47 5.95 -0.20 -9.15
C ASP A 47 5.78 -1.55 -9.86
N ARG A 48 5.06 -2.50 -9.26
CA ARG A 48 4.81 -3.82 -9.84
C ARG A 48 3.99 -3.74 -11.13
N ASN A 49 2.98 -2.88 -11.15
CA ASN A 49 2.07 -2.79 -12.29
C ASN A 49 2.60 -1.93 -13.45
N ILE A 50 3.60 -1.07 -13.23
CA ILE A 50 4.26 -0.31 -14.30
C ILE A 50 5.55 -0.96 -14.81
N GLN A 51 5.93 -2.10 -14.28
CA GLN A 51 7.18 -2.77 -14.67
C GLN A 51 7.24 -2.95 -16.18
N ASP A 52 8.34 -2.48 -16.81
CA ASP A 52 8.58 -2.56 -18.24
C ASP A 52 7.55 -1.84 -19.16
N ILE A 53 6.64 -1.04 -18.59
CA ILE A 53 5.74 -0.15 -19.36
C ILE A 53 6.34 1.25 -19.33
N ASP A 54 6.96 1.63 -20.44
CA ASP A 54 7.61 2.95 -20.56
C ASP A 54 6.64 4.06 -20.99
N LEU A 55 5.69 3.73 -21.87
CA LEU A 55 4.76 4.65 -22.46
C LEU A 55 3.38 3.98 -22.56
N VAL A 56 2.31 4.75 -22.34
CA VAL A 56 0.93 4.33 -22.63
C VAL A 56 0.37 5.23 -23.70
N LEU A 57 0.01 4.64 -24.84
CA LEU A 57 -0.64 5.31 -25.97
C LEU A 57 -2.15 5.15 -25.84
N GLY A 58 -2.92 6.21 -25.99
CA GLY A 58 -4.39 6.16 -25.99
C GLY A 58 -5.00 7.46 -26.47
N ALA A 59 -6.31 7.61 -26.35
CA ALA A 59 -7.02 8.81 -26.76
C ALA A 59 -6.62 10.04 -25.93
N LYS A 60 -6.69 11.22 -26.53
CA LYS A 60 -6.40 12.49 -25.85
C LYS A 60 -7.33 12.69 -24.65
N GLY A 61 -6.74 13.11 -23.53
CA GLY A 61 -7.42 13.35 -22.26
C GLY A 61 -6.43 13.62 -21.14
N SER A 62 -6.74 13.22 -19.92
CA SER A 62 -5.80 13.29 -18.80
C SER A 62 -4.76 12.18 -18.89
N PRO A 63 -3.43 12.50 -18.90
CA PRO A 63 -2.38 11.48 -18.89
C PRO A 63 -2.48 10.54 -17.68
N LEU A 64 -2.81 11.07 -16.51
CA LEU A 64 -3.00 10.27 -15.30
C LEU A 64 -4.18 9.30 -15.45
N GLN A 65 -5.33 9.77 -15.97
CA GLN A 65 -6.49 8.92 -16.22
C GLN A 65 -6.16 7.81 -17.22
N LEU A 66 -5.41 8.12 -18.29
CA LEU A 66 -4.97 7.12 -19.26
C LEU A 66 -4.17 5.99 -18.59
N ILE A 67 -3.30 6.32 -17.63
CA ILE A 67 -2.52 5.34 -16.90
C ILE A 67 -3.38 4.58 -15.89
N LEU A 68 -4.21 5.27 -15.10
CA LEU A 68 -5.08 4.63 -14.12
C LEU A 68 -6.08 3.68 -14.76
N ALA A 69 -6.59 4.04 -15.95
CA ALA A 69 -7.51 3.19 -16.69
C ALA A 69 -6.82 1.97 -17.32
N ASN A 70 -5.63 2.12 -17.92
CA ASN A 70 -5.06 1.10 -18.81
C ASN A 70 -3.90 0.29 -18.19
N VAL A 71 -3.31 0.77 -17.08
CA VAL A 71 -2.27 0.02 -16.36
C VAL A 71 -2.82 -0.56 -15.06
N TYR A 72 -3.67 0.23 -14.35
CA TYR A 72 -4.20 -0.19 -13.05
C TYR A 72 -5.66 -0.66 -13.11
N HIS A 73 -6.36 -0.40 -14.20
CA HIS A 73 -7.76 -0.77 -14.43
C HIS A 73 -8.76 -0.23 -13.39
N ILE A 74 -8.44 0.90 -12.74
CA ILE A 74 -9.25 1.48 -11.64
C ILE A 74 -10.07 2.71 -12.06
N ASP A 75 -9.95 3.18 -13.32
CA ASP A 75 -10.66 4.35 -13.84
C ASP A 75 -11.28 4.05 -15.20
N ALA A 76 -12.15 4.93 -15.69
CA ALA A 76 -12.71 4.86 -17.04
C ALA A 76 -11.66 5.28 -18.07
N PRO A 77 -11.62 4.66 -19.26
CA PRO A 77 -10.69 5.06 -20.32
C PRO A 77 -11.02 6.46 -20.87
N THR A 78 -10.00 7.11 -21.45
CA THR A 78 -10.14 8.44 -22.04
C THR A 78 -10.84 8.44 -23.41
N GLY A 79 -11.14 7.27 -23.95
CA GLY A 79 -11.74 7.03 -25.27
C GLY A 79 -10.96 6.00 -26.06
N ASN A 80 -11.32 5.81 -27.31
CA ASN A 80 -10.69 4.84 -28.21
C ASN A 80 -9.80 5.53 -29.24
N ILE A 81 -8.88 4.76 -29.81
CA ILE A 81 -7.99 5.13 -30.91
C ILE A 81 -8.08 4.09 -32.02
N ARG A 82 -7.84 4.50 -33.25
CA ARG A 82 -7.84 3.58 -34.40
C ARG A 82 -6.67 2.60 -34.31
N LEU A 83 -6.94 1.32 -34.46
CA LEU A 83 -5.91 0.27 -34.45
C LEU A 83 -4.82 0.56 -35.51
N ALA A 84 -5.20 0.94 -36.72
CA ALA A 84 -4.26 1.22 -37.79
C ALA A 84 -3.27 2.36 -37.47
N ASP A 85 -3.69 3.39 -36.71
CA ASP A 85 -2.80 4.46 -36.29
C ASP A 85 -1.92 4.02 -35.11
N ALA A 86 -2.45 3.24 -34.19
CA ALA A 86 -1.70 2.66 -33.09
C ALA A 86 -0.61 1.69 -33.59
N GLU A 87 -0.91 0.87 -34.60
CA GLU A 87 0.08 -0.03 -35.22
C GLU A 87 1.26 0.72 -35.85
N LYS A 88 1.05 1.90 -36.45
CA LYS A 88 2.15 2.73 -36.95
C LYS A 88 3.12 3.10 -35.83
N VAL A 89 2.59 3.38 -34.64
CA VAL A 89 3.41 3.69 -33.46
C VAL A 89 4.10 2.43 -32.94
N MET A 90 3.39 1.30 -32.84
CA MET A 90 3.98 0.03 -32.39
C MET A 90 5.15 -0.43 -33.28
N ARG A 91 5.04 -0.19 -34.60
CA ARG A 91 6.10 -0.52 -35.58
C ARG A 91 7.25 0.51 -35.64
N HIS A 92 7.21 1.56 -34.81
CA HIS A 92 8.26 2.59 -34.82
C HIS A 92 9.61 1.99 -34.35
N PRO A 93 10.76 2.33 -34.97
CA PRO A 93 12.07 1.72 -34.63
C PRO A 93 12.51 1.88 -33.18
N TYR A 94 11.99 2.88 -32.47
CA TYR A 94 12.31 3.13 -31.07
C TYR A 94 11.40 2.36 -30.07
N ILE A 95 10.43 1.62 -30.57
CA ILE A 95 9.54 0.75 -29.77
C ILE A 95 10.06 -0.69 -29.88
N ALA A 96 10.15 -1.35 -28.75
CA ALA A 96 10.57 -2.75 -28.67
C ALA A 96 9.37 -3.68 -28.77
N GLU A 97 8.27 -3.29 -28.07
CA GLU A 97 7.06 -4.07 -27.95
C GLU A 97 5.86 -3.14 -27.74
N GLY A 98 4.72 -3.52 -28.28
CA GLY A 98 3.44 -2.85 -28.06
C GLY A 98 2.35 -3.88 -27.79
N ILE A 99 1.66 -3.74 -26.67
CA ILE A 99 0.56 -4.60 -26.25
C ILE A 99 -0.74 -3.82 -26.37
N PRO A 100 -1.60 -4.13 -27.36
CA PRO A 100 -2.88 -3.47 -27.53
C PRO A 100 -3.88 -3.95 -26.49
N LEU A 101 -4.71 -3.01 -25.99
CA LEU A 101 -5.79 -3.24 -25.05
C LEU A 101 -7.09 -2.72 -25.63
N ALA A 102 -8.12 -3.53 -25.66
CA ALA A 102 -9.49 -3.15 -25.97
C ALA A 102 -10.35 -3.41 -24.72
N TYR A 103 -11.08 -2.40 -24.28
CA TYR A 103 -11.98 -2.59 -23.14
C TYR A 103 -13.35 -3.02 -23.63
N GLY A 104 -13.80 -4.11 -23.01
CA GLY A 104 -15.15 -4.60 -23.13
C GLY A 104 -16.00 -4.18 -21.94
N ASP A 105 -17.02 -4.97 -21.76
CA ASP A 105 -17.93 -4.91 -20.64
C ASP A 105 -17.27 -5.34 -19.33
N ASN A 106 -18.09 -5.62 -18.35
CA ASN A 106 -17.67 -6.24 -17.10
C ASN A 106 -18.53 -7.47 -16.76
N TYR A 107 -18.03 -8.25 -15.80
CA TYR A 107 -18.79 -9.28 -15.13
C TYR A 107 -18.64 -9.10 -13.63
N ARG A 108 -19.75 -8.80 -12.93
CA ARG A 108 -19.78 -8.54 -11.48
C ARG A 108 -18.72 -7.49 -11.05
N GLY A 109 -18.54 -6.45 -11.89
CA GLY A 109 -17.56 -5.40 -11.65
C GLY A 109 -16.11 -5.77 -11.98
N PHE A 110 -15.84 -7.00 -12.43
CA PHE A 110 -14.54 -7.39 -12.99
C PHE A 110 -14.47 -7.00 -14.47
N ARG A 111 -13.42 -6.33 -14.84
CA ARG A 111 -13.24 -5.78 -16.18
C ARG A 111 -12.87 -6.87 -17.17
N ILE A 112 -13.55 -6.91 -18.32
CA ILE A 112 -13.18 -7.77 -19.46
C ILE A 112 -12.25 -6.96 -20.36
N VAL A 113 -11.05 -7.50 -20.64
CA VAL A 113 -10.01 -6.84 -21.41
C VAL A 113 -9.60 -7.73 -22.57
N GLY A 114 -9.85 -7.26 -23.78
CA GLY A 114 -9.35 -7.88 -25.00
C GLY A 114 -7.89 -7.48 -25.23
N SER A 115 -7.01 -8.47 -25.41
CA SER A 115 -5.60 -8.25 -25.67
C SER A 115 -4.98 -9.43 -26.43
N THR A 116 -3.66 -9.42 -26.53
CA THR A 116 -2.86 -10.51 -27.07
C THR A 116 -2.28 -11.37 -25.93
N PRO A 117 -1.82 -12.61 -26.20
CA PRO A 117 -1.13 -13.43 -25.20
C PRO A 117 0.14 -12.78 -24.61
N ALA A 118 0.68 -11.75 -25.26
CA ALA A 118 1.78 -10.96 -24.72
C ALA A 118 1.40 -10.22 -23.43
N TYR A 119 0.10 -9.93 -23.20
CA TYR A 119 -0.34 -9.19 -22.03
C TYR A 119 -0.18 -9.97 -20.70
N PRO A 120 -0.74 -11.17 -20.52
CA PRO A 120 -0.44 -11.97 -19.34
C PRO A 120 1.05 -12.37 -19.25
N ALA A 121 1.73 -12.62 -20.38
CA ALA A 121 3.15 -12.92 -20.40
C ALA A 121 4.01 -11.75 -19.89
N HIS A 122 3.64 -10.51 -20.17
CA HIS A 122 4.31 -9.30 -19.68
C HIS A 122 4.34 -9.25 -18.14
N TYR A 123 3.27 -9.66 -17.47
CA TYR A 123 3.18 -9.73 -16.02
C TYR A 123 3.68 -11.05 -15.43
N HIS A 124 4.29 -11.93 -16.26
CA HIS A 124 4.71 -13.28 -15.86
C HIS A 124 3.58 -14.08 -15.21
N ALA A 125 2.33 -13.81 -15.64
CA ALA A 125 1.17 -14.53 -15.14
C ALA A 125 1.14 -15.94 -15.68
N GLU A 126 1.20 -16.93 -14.78
CA GLU A 126 1.15 -18.36 -15.11
C GLU A 126 -0.27 -18.88 -14.99
N LEU A 127 -0.62 -19.90 -15.77
CA LEU A 127 -1.89 -20.59 -15.65
C LEU A 127 -1.85 -21.54 -14.44
N ALA A 128 -2.87 -21.48 -13.58
CA ALA A 128 -3.12 -22.50 -12.58
C ALA A 128 -3.72 -23.75 -13.22
N GLU A 129 -4.65 -23.53 -14.18
CA GLU A 129 -5.30 -24.59 -14.95
C GLU A 129 -5.79 -24.08 -16.31
N GLY A 130 -6.00 -25.00 -17.25
CA GLY A 130 -6.51 -24.71 -18.59
C GLY A 130 -5.46 -24.19 -19.56
N THR A 131 -5.91 -23.40 -20.54
CA THR A 131 -5.10 -22.82 -21.62
C THR A 131 -5.47 -21.36 -21.83
N LEU A 132 -4.63 -20.62 -22.57
CA LEU A 132 -5.02 -19.29 -23.08
C LEU A 132 -6.15 -19.45 -24.11
N TRP A 133 -6.84 -18.35 -24.38
CA TRP A 133 -7.87 -18.28 -25.40
C TRP A 133 -7.30 -18.48 -26.82
N GLU A 134 -8.05 -19.16 -27.67
CA GLU A 134 -7.75 -19.32 -29.10
C GLU A 134 -8.87 -18.73 -29.96
N LEU A 135 -10.11 -18.85 -29.53
CA LEU A 135 -11.30 -18.43 -30.26
C LEU A 135 -11.97 -17.21 -29.58
N PRO A 136 -12.78 -16.44 -30.32
CA PRO A 136 -13.63 -15.41 -29.71
C PRO A 136 -14.52 -16.00 -28.60
N PHE A 137 -14.79 -15.19 -27.55
CA PHE A 137 -15.54 -15.54 -26.35
C PHE A 137 -14.89 -16.58 -25.43
N GLU A 138 -13.73 -17.11 -25.76
CA GLU A 138 -12.91 -17.82 -24.80
C GLU A 138 -12.17 -16.81 -23.91
N VAL A 139 -12.20 -17.05 -22.59
CA VAL A 139 -11.58 -16.16 -21.62
C VAL A 139 -10.67 -16.90 -20.66
N VAL A 140 -9.68 -16.14 -20.16
CA VAL A 140 -8.87 -16.54 -19.01
C VAL A 140 -9.20 -15.59 -17.88
N VAL A 141 -9.50 -16.13 -16.70
CA VAL A 141 -9.86 -15.37 -15.52
C VAL A 141 -8.69 -15.26 -14.57
N GLY A 142 -8.51 -14.08 -13.96
CA GLY A 142 -7.55 -13.90 -12.88
C GLY A 142 -7.94 -14.68 -11.62
N SER A 143 -6.96 -14.93 -10.75
CA SER A 143 -7.16 -15.71 -9.52
C SER A 143 -8.27 -15.14 -8.63
N LYS A 144 -8.33 -13.84 -8.48
CA LYS A 144 -9.34 -13.14 -7.66
C LYS A 144 -10.71 -13.17 -8.30
N VAL A 145 -10.79 -13.11 -9.64
CA VAL A 145 -12.04 -13.29 -10.38
C VAL A 145 -12.58 -14.69 -10.15
N ALA A 146 -11.72 -15.71 -10.24
CA ALA A 146 -12.11 -17.10 -10.01
C ALA A 146 -12.66 -17.31 -8.59
N GLU A 147 -12.00 -16.72 -7.58
CA GLU A 147 -12.39 -16.85 -6.18
C GLU A 147 -13.69 -16.09 -5.86
N GLU A 148 -13.78 -14.80 -6.17
CA GLU A 148 -14.92 -13.95 -5.78
C GLU A 148 -16.15 -14.14 -6.65
N ALA A 149 -15.98 -14.35 -7.96
CA ALA A 149 -17.10 -14.59 -8.87
C ALA A 149 -17.50 -16.07 -8.94
N GLY A 150 -16.66 -16.97 -8.39
CA GLY A 150 -16.89 -18.43 -8.41
C GLY A 150 -16.79 -19.03 -9.81
N LEU A 151 -15.88 -18.51 -10.65
CA LEU A 151 -15.68 -18.98 -12.02
C LEU A 151 -14.51 -19.98 -12.10
N GLY A 152 -14.80 -21.19 -12.56
CA GLY A 152 -13.84 -22.24 -12.82
C GLY A 152 -13.74 -22.62 -14.30
N LEU A 153 -12.82 -23.53 -14.61
CA LEU A 153 -12.61 -24.03 -15.96
C LEU A 153 -13.91 -24.63 -16.56
N GLY A 154 -14.30 -24.16 -17.74
CA GLY A 154 -15.50 -24.58 -18.44
C GLY A 154 -16.79 -23.87 -18.06
N ASP A 155 -16.76 -23.02 -17.04
CA ASP A 155 -17.92 -22.20 -16.68
C ASP A 155 -18.23 -21.16 -17.75
N THR A 156 -19.50 -20.76 -17.78
CA THR A 156 -20.01 -19.79 -18.75
C THR A 156 -20.69 -18.62 -18.06
N PHE A 157 -20.56 -17.41 -18.63
CA PHE A 157 -21.22 -16.22 -18.13
C PHE A 157 -21.57 -15.24 -19.25
N PHE A 158 -22.37 -14.23 -18.91
CA PHE A 158 -22.74 -13.13 -19.79
C PHE A 158 -22.10 -11.83 -19.28
N SER A 159 -21.68 -10.96 -20.20
CA SER A 159 -21.18 -9.64 -19.84
C SER A 159 -22.31 -8.63 -19.64
N ALA A 160 -22.03 -7.57 -18.87
CA ALA A 160 -22.94 -6.45 -18.64
C ALA A 160 -22.23 -5.12 -18.89
N HIS A 161 -22.95 -4.12 -19.42
CA HIS A 161 -22.45 -2.77 -19.59
C HIS A 161 -22.34 -2.01 -18.25
N GLY A 162 -21.23 -1.25 -18.08
CA GLY A 162 -21.00 -0.38 -16.91
C GLY A 162 -20.44 -1.11 -15.69
N LEU A 163 -19.56 -0.46 -14.93
CA LEU A 163 -18.88 -1.06 -13.77
C LEU A 163 -19.80 -1.21 -12.52
N GLN A 164 -20.97 -0.57 -12.48
CA GLN A 164 -21.84 -0.55 -11.31
C GLN A 164 -23.31 -0.92 -11.57
N ASP A 165 -23.75 -0.99 -12.84
CA ASP A 165 -25.12 -1.31 -13.20
C ASP A 165 -25.19 -2.60 -14.03
N GLU A 166 -25.79 -3.65 -13.47
CA GLU A 166 -26.09 -4.92 -14.18
C GLU A 166 -27.35 -4.82 -15.08
N THR A 167 -27.77 -3.62 -15.46
CA THR A 167 -29.06 -3.39 -16.12
C THR A 167 -29.09 -3.78 -17.60
N ASP A 168 -27.93 -3.92 -18.25
CA ASP A 168 -27.86 -4.23 -19.69
C ASP A 168 -26.96 -5.46 -19.90
N VAL A 169 -27.52 -6.66 -19.75
CA VAL A 169 -26.83 -7.93 -19.92
C VAL A 169 -26.95 -8.42 -21.35
N HIS A 170 -25.83 -8.69 -22.00
CA HIS A 170 -25.80 -9.32 -23.35
C HIS A 170 -26.10 -10.81 -23.26
N THR A 171 -27.38 -11.19 -23.31
CA THR A 171 -27.80 -12.60 -23.22
C THR A 171 -27.55 -13.40 -24.50
N ASP A 172 -27.17 -12.78 -25.59
CA ASP A 172 -26.95 -13.40 -26.91
C ASP A 172 -25.48 -13.89 -27.10
N LYS A 173 -24.53 -13.49 -26.24
CA LYS A 173 -23.12 -13.84 -26.37
C LYS A 173 -22.57 -14.41 -25.05
N THR A 174 -22.23 -15.70 -25.10
CA THR A 174 -21.77 -16.44 -23.92
C THR A 174 -20.25 -16.51 -23.89
N PHE A 175 -19.65 -16.07 -22.82
CA PHE A 175 -18.22 -16.23 -22.53
C PHE A 175 -17.95 -17.61 -21.90
N VAL A 176 -16.84 -18.25 -22.24
CA VAL A 176 -16.45 -19.57 -21.74
C VAL A 176 -15.07 -19.49 -21.10
N VAL A 177 -14.94 -19.89 -19.85
CA VAL A 177 -13.65 -19.90 -19.12
C VAL A 177 -12.78 -21.05 -19.63
N LYS A 178 -11.65 -20.73 -20.27
CA LYS A 178 -10.66 -21.68 -20.81
C LYS A 178 -9.45 -21.86 -19.90
N GLY A 179 -9.19 -20.90 -19.02
CA GLY A 179 -8.09 -20.99 -18.08
C GLY A 179 -8.30 -20.09 -16.88
N VAL A 180 -7.58 -20.42 -15.83
CA VAL A 180 -7.51 -19.65 -14.59
C VAL A 180 -6.05 -19.32 -14.32
N LEU A 181 -5.74 -18.05 -14.02
CA LEU A 181 -4.39 -17.62 -13.68
C LEU A 181 -4.06 -17.95 -12.22
N GLN A 182 -2.79 -18.20 -11.95
CA GLN A 182 -2.26 -18.21 -10.59
C GLN A 182 -2.24 -16.79 -10.01
N GLU A 183 -2.25 -16.68 -8.68
CA GLU A 183 -2.08 -15.39 -7.99
C GLU A 183 -0.73 -14.78 -8.37
N SER A 184 -0.78 -13.60 -9.00
CA SER A 184 0.39 -12.84 -9.46
C SER A 184 0.66 -11.59 -8.61
N ARG A 185 -0.31 -11.19 -7.78
CA ARG A 185 -0.34 -9.92 -7.04
C ARG A 185 -0.22 -8.70 -7.95
N SER A 186 -0.61 -8.83 -9.20
CA SER A 186 -0.66 -7.79 -10.22
C SER A 186 -2.10 -7.49 -10.61
N VAL A 187 -2.29 -6.59 -11.56
CA VAL A 187 -3.62 -6.30 -12.14
C VAL A 187 -4.26 -7.53 -12.78
N MET A 188 -3.45 -8.54 -13.18
CA MET A 188 -3.95 -9.76 -13.82
C MET A 188 -4.94 -10.52 -12.94
N ASP A 189 -4.77 -10.48 -11.62
CA ASP A 189 -5.60 -11.24 -10.68
C ASP A 189 -7.06 -10.80 -10.69
N GLN A 190 -7.35 -9.56 -11.09
CA GLN A 190 -8.69 -8.96 -11.10
C GLN A 190 -9.28 -8.76 -12.50
N LEU A 191 -8.65 -9.31 -13.54
CA LEU A 191 -9.09 -9.16 -14.93
C LEU A 191 -9.65 -10.44 -15.50
N ILE A 192 -10.59 -10.27 -16.45
CA ILE A 192 -11.03 -11.30 -17.36
C ILE A 192 -10.40 -10.97 -18.71
N LEU A 193 -9.57 -11.86 -19.22
CA LEU A 193 -8.78 -11.64 -20.42
C LEU A 193 -9.36 -12.46 -21.60
N CYS A 194 -9.45 -11.83 -22.76
CA CYS A 194 -9.87 -12.47 -24.01
C CYS A 194 -9.08 -11.91 -25.20
N ASN A 195 -9.34 -12.42 -26.41
CA ASN A 195 -8.82 -11.77 -27.61
C ASN A 195 -9.56 -10.45 -27.93
N ILE A 196 -8.92 -9.59 -28.70
CA ILE A 196 -9.48 -8.26 -29.06
C ILE A 196 -10.73 -8.41 -29.92
N GLU A 197 -10.78 -9.43 -30.78
CA GLU A 197 -11.91 -9.76 -31.65
C GLU A 197 -13.19 -9.97 -30.86
N THR A 198 -13.11 -10.57 -29.67
CA THR A 198 -14.25 -10.73 -28.77
C THR A 198 -14.89 -9.38 -28.44
N ILE A 199 -14.07 -8.37 -28.11
CA ILE A 199 -14.56 -7.04 -27.73
C ILE A 199 -15.26 -6.36 -28.91
N TRP A 200 -14.69 -6.46 -30.11
CA TRP A 200 -15.34 -5.91 -31.31
C TRP A 200 -16.68 -6.60 -31.60
N GLN A 201 -16.72 -7.93 -31.51
CA GLN A 201 -17.95 -8.67 -31.74
C GLN A 201 -19.04 -8.38 -30.70
N VAL A 202 -18.67 -8.12 -29.44
CA VAL A 202 -19.64 -7.71 -28.39
C VAL A 202 -20.30 -6.39 -28.74
N HIS A 203 -19.55 -5.44 -29.28
CA HIS A 203 -20.07 -4.10 -29.59
C HIS A 203 -20.67 -3.94 -30.99
N GLY A 204 -20.86 -5.05 -31.70
CA GLY A 204 -21.55 -5.03 -32.99
C GLY A 204 -20.69 -4.64 -34.20
N ASP A 205 -19.37 -4.61 -34.03
CA ASP A 205 -18.44 -4.52 -35.15
C ASP A 205 -18.40 -5.88 -35.88
N ASP A 206 -19.43 -6.13 -36.65
CA ASP A 206 -19.50 -7.32 -37.52
C ASP A 206 -18.34 -7.35 -38.54
N GLU A 207 -18.11 -8.50 -39.19
CA GLU A 207 -17.10 -8.73 -40.24
C GLU A 207 -17.11 -7.67 -41.38
N THR A 208 -18.11 -6.78 -41.40
CA THR A 208 -18.28 -5.72 -42.39
C THR A 208 -17.48 -4.44 -42.08
N VAL A 209 -16.98 -4.26 -40.83
CA VAL A 209 -16.12 -3.10 -40.48
C VAL A 209 -14.73 -3.37 -41.03
N ALA A 210 -14.27 -2.46 -41.92
CA ALA A 210 -12.92 -2.58 -42.47
C ALA A 210 -11.89 -2.57 -41.33
N ASP A 211 -10.85 -3.41 -41.39
CA ASP A 211 -9.77 -3.46 -40.39
C ASP A 211 -9.15 -2.09 -40.06
N ALA A 212 -9.23 -1.15 -41.03
CA ALA A 212 -8.75 0.21 -40.88
C ALA A 212 -9.57 1.08 -39.90
N ASP A 213 -10.83 0.71 -39.64
CA ASP A 213 -11.75 1.47 -38.78
C ASP A 213 -11.93 0.83 -37.39
N ARG A 214 -11.33 -0.34 -37.16
CA ARG A 214 -11.35 -0.99 -35.84
C ARG A 214 -10.64 -0.14 -34.79
N GLU A 215 -11.23 -0.08 -33.63
CA GLU A 215 -10.74 0.71 -32.50
C GLU A 215 -10.21 -0.14 -31.36
N ILE A 216 -9.25 0.41 -30.64
CA ILE A 216 -8.73 -0.12 -29.38
C ILE A 216 -8.69 1.00 -28.35
N THR A 217 -8.63 0.65 -27.06
CA THR A 217 -8.64 1.63 -25.98
C THR A 217 -7.24 2.23 -25.76
N ALA A 218 -6.21 1.40 -25.74
CA ALA A 218 -4.84 1.83 -25.49
C ALA A 218 -3.81 0.83 -26.01
N VAL A 219 -2.54 1.24 -26.01
CA VAL A 219 -1.39 0.34 -26.20
C VAL A 219 -0.38 0.59 -25.10
N LEU A 220 0.04 -0.48 -24.42
CA LEU A 220 1.20 -0.46 -23.53
C LEU A 220 2.46 -0.62 -24.37
N LEU A 221 3.40 0.31 -24.24
CA LEU A 221 4.59 0.38 -25.08
C LEU A 221 5.86 0.22 -24.23
N LYS A 222 6.74 -0.69 -24.66
CA LYS A 222 8.10 -0.83 -24.17
C LYS A 222 9.05 -0.15 -25.14
N LYS A 223 9.85 0.81 -24.69
CA LYS A 223 10.82 1.50 -25.53
C LYS A 223 12.04 0.62 -25.80
N ARG A 224 12.57 0.68 -27.02
CA ARG A 224 13.88 0.15 -27.38
C ARG A 224 14.98 1.20 -27.20
N ASN A 225 14.61 2.48 -27.36
CA ASN A 225 15.52 3.61 -27.33
C ASN A 225 14.92 4.73 -26.46
N PRO A 226 15.68 5.37 -25.56
CA PRO A 226 15.21 6.49 -24.76
C PRO A 226 14.63 7.66 -25.58
N LEU A 227 15.06 7.83 -26.84
CA LEU A 227 14.53 8.85 -27.74
C LEU A 227 13.03 8.66 -28.07
N ALA A 228 12.46 7.49 -27.86
CA ALA A 228 11.04 7.23 -28.00
C ALA A 228 10.20 8.25 -27.23
N VAL A 229 10.62 8.60 -26.01
CA VAL A 229 9.90 9.56 -25.14
C VAL A 229 9.74 10.94 -25.77
N LEU A 230 10.70 11.38 -26.59
CA LEU A 230 10.66 12.67 -27.28
C LEU A 230 10.06 12.56 -28.68
N THR A 231 10.26 11.44 -29.36
CA THR A 231 9.90 11.28 -30.77
C THR A 231 8.44 10.89 -30.94
N ILE A 232 7.96 9.91 -30.16
CA ILE A 232 6.60 9.40 -30.33
C ILE A 232 5.52 10.48 -30.11
N PRO A 233 5.58 11.33 -29.06
CA PRO A 233 4.61 12.43 -28.90
C PRO A 233 4.56 13.38 -30.11
N ASN A 234 5.71 13.65 -30.76
CA ASN A 234 5.76 14.48 -31.93
C ASN A 234 5.13 13.81 -33.16
N THR A 235 5.30 12.49 -33.30
CA THR A 235 4.75 11.72 -34.44
C THR A 235 3.23 11.67 -34.40
N ILE A 236 2.61 11.69 -33.22
CA ILE A 236 1.15 11.58 -33.05
C ILE A 236 0.46 12.94 -32.81
N ARG A 237 1.19 14.05 -32.89
CA ARG A 237 0.71 15.39 -32.49
C ARG A 237 -0.61 15.78 -33.14
N ASP A 238 -0.76 15.48 -34.45
CA ASP A 238 -1.89 15.87 -35.26
C ASP A 238 -3.01 14.79 -35.28
N THR A 239 -2.91 13.78 -34.44
CA THR A 239 -3.91 12.72 -34.29
C THR A 239 -4.76 12.94 -33.05
N ASN A 240 -5.79 12.08 -32.83
CA ASN A 240 -6.54 12.00 -31.56
C ASN A 240 -5.80 11.23 -30.46
N MET A 241 -4.54 10.87 -30.69
CA MET A 241 -3.76 10.08 -29.75
C MET A 241 -2.89 10.96 -28.84
N GLN A 242 -2.60 10.46 -27.67
CA GLN A 242 -1.57 10.98 -26.75
C GLN A 242 -0.75 9.83 -26.16
N VAL A 243 0.41 10.19 -25.64
CA VAL A 243 1.28 9.29 -24.88
C VAL A 243 1.42 9.81 -23.47
N ALA A 244 1.22 8.93 -22.50
CA ALA A 244 1.51 9.17 -21.08
C ALA A 244 2.70 8.32 -20.63
N LEU A 245 3.50 8.86 -19.71
CA LEU A 245 4.63 8.16 -19.11
C LEU A 245 4.25 7.71 -17.69
N PRO A 246 4.05 6.41 -17.42
CA PRO A 246 3.63 5.92 -16.13
C PRO A 246 4.53 6.40 -14.99
N SER A 247 5.85 6.34 -15.17
CA SER A 247 6.81 6.76 -14.16
C SER A 247 6.69 8.25 -13.77
N ILE A 248 6.34 9.13 -14.71
CA ILE A 248 6.17 10.56 -14.44
C ILE A 248 4.86 10.83 -13.71
N GLU A 249 3.75 10.29 -14.20
CA GLU A 249 2.43 10.57 -13.65
C GLU A 249 2.27 9.93 -12.26
N ILE A 250 2.78 8.72 -12.06
CA ILE A 250 2.79 8.07 -10.74
C ILE A 250 3.69 8.82 -9.76
N ASN A 251 4.85 9.32 -10.20
CA ASN A 251 5.68 10.17 -9.35
C ASN A 251 4.96 11.48 -8.96
N ARG A 252 4.24 12.13 -9.88
CA ARG A 252 3.41 13.30 -9.57
C ARG A 252 2.31 12.97 -8.58
N LEU A 253 1.62 11.85 -8.77
CA LEU A 253 0.60 11.37 -7.86
C LEU A 253 1.21 11.15 -6.47
N THR A 254 2.32 10.43 -6.39
CA THR A 254 3.02 10.12 -5.13
C THR A 254 3.54 11.39 -4.44
N GLN A 255 4.03 12.39 -5.19
CA GLN A 255 4.44 13.68 -4.63
C GLN A 255 3.26 14.45 -4.03
N ASN A 256 2.11 14.48 -4.68
CA ASN A 256 0.91 15.12 -4.16
C ASN A 256 0.39 14.43 -2.89
N PHE A 257 0.35 13.10 -2.87
CA PHE A 257 0.08 12.33 -1.66
C PHE A 257 1.17 12.52 -0.61
N GLY A 258 2.43 12.68 -1.01
CA GLY A 258 3.58 12.86 -0.15
C GLY A 258 3.48 14.08 0.76
N ILE A 259 2.82 15.17 0.33
CA ILE A 259 2.56 16.35 1.17
C ILE A 259 1.65 15.94 2.33
N GLY A 260 0.55 15.25 2.07
CA GLY A 260 -0.35 14.72 3.09
C GLY A 260 0.35 13.76 4.05
N MET A 261 1.10 12.80 3.49
CA MET A 261 1.89 11.83 4.27
C MET A 261 2.95 12.50 5.15
N THR A 262 3.65 13.53 4.62
CA THR A 262 4.62 14.31 5.39
C THR A 262 3.96 15.06 6.54
N THR A 263 2.79 15.66 6.32
CA THR A 263 2.02 16.33 7.36
C THR A 263 1.61 15.35 8.46
N LEU A 264 1.05 14.20 8.11
CA LEU A 264 0.67 13.16 9.07
C LEU A 264 1.89 12.62 9.83
N ARG A 265 3.01 12.40 9.13
CA ARG A 265 4.28 11.98 9.76
C ARG A 265 4.78 13.02 10.75
N THR A 266 4.71 14.30 10.42
CA THR A 266 5.10 15.40 11.33
C THR A 266 4.23 15.41 12.57
N ILE A 267 2.91 15.26 12.42
CA ILE A 267 1.98 15.15 13.56
C ILE A 267 2.32 13.92 14.42
N ALA A 268 2.56 12.77 13.81
CA ALA A 268 2.93 11.56 14.53
C ALA A 268 4.24 11.71 15.31
N LEU A 269 5.25 12.38 14.74
CA LEU A 269 6.51 12.70 15.42
C LEU A 269 6.31 13.67 16.57
N LEU A 270 5.42 14.67 16.43
CA LEU A 270 5.06 15.56 17.53
C LEU A 270 4.38 14.81 18.67
N ILE A 271 3.44 13.90 18.37
CA ILE A 271 2.79 13.04 19.37
C ILE A 271 3.84 12.16 20.06
N MET A 272 4.77 11.59 19.31
CA MET A 272 5.86 10.78 19.85
C MET A 272 6.77 11.62 20.77
N PHE A 273 7.09 12.84 20.40
CA PHE A 273 7.84 13.77 21.25
C PHE A 273 7.10 14.08 22.56
N LEU A 274 5.79 14.40 22.48
CA LEU A 274 4.95 14.59 23.66
C LEU A 274 4.89 13.35 24.54
N SER A 275 4.94 12.17 23.96
CA SER A 275 4.99 10.90 24.69
C SER A 275 6.27 10.75 25.51
N PHE A 276 7.41 11.17 24.97
CA PHE A 276 8.68 11.17 25.72
C PHE A 276 8.66 12.19 26.87
N ALA A 277 8.07 13.37 26.65
CA ALA A 277 7.83 14.32 27.72
C ALA A 277 6.91 13.75 28.82
N SER A 278 5.89 12.99 28.43
CA SER A 278 5.00 12.28 29.37
C SER A 278 5.76 11.20 30.19
N ILE A 279 6.65 10.43 29.55
CA ILE A 279 7.52 9.46 30.27
C ILE A 279 8.43 10.19 31.25
N PHE A 280 9.06 11.29 30.82
CA PHE A 280 9.90 12.11 31.70
C PHE A 280 9.13 12.60 32.93
N ILE A 281 7.95 13.18 32.74
CA ILE A 281 7.08 13.67 33.81
C ILE A 281 6.67 12.50 34.72
N SER A 282 6.28 11.35 34.15
CA SER A 282 5.88 10.16 34.90
C SER A 282 6.99 9.66 35.84
N VAL A 283 8.22 9.57 35.33
CA VAL A 283 9.37 9.12 36.12
C VAL A 283 9.75 10.17 37.15
N TYR A 284 9.71 11.47 36.81
CA TYR A 284 10.00 12.58 37.73
C TYR A 284 9.00 12.62 38.90
N ASP A 285 7.70 12.52 38.61
CA ASP A 285 6.64 12.48 39.64
C ASP A 285 6.75 11.19 40.49
N SER A 286 7.18 10.09 39.89
CA SER A 286 7.45 8.85 40.63
C SER A 286 8.57 9.05 41.62
N LEU A 287 9.64 9.71 41.22
CA LEU A 287 10.76 10.07 42.09
C LEU A 287 10.33 10.99 43.23
N LEU A 288 9.60 12.05 42.97
CA LEU A 288 9.14 13.03 43.98
C LEU A 288 8.21 12.36 45.00
N ALA A 289 7.21 11.59 44.54
CA ALA A 289 6.23 10.95 45.42
C ALA A 289 6.86 9.90 46.36
N ARG A 290 8.02 9.35 45.99
CA ARG A 290 8.67 8.25 46.69
C ARG A 290 10.02 8.67 47.29
N ARG A 291 10.29 9.94 47.37
CA ARG A 291 11.56 10.48 47.84
C ARG A 291 11.93 9.93 49.23
N TYR A 292 10.95 9.84 50.12
CA TYR A 292 11.14 9.26 51.45
C TYR A 292 11.47 7.75 51.40
N GLU A 293 10.72 6.94 50.62
CA GLU A 293 10.97 5.52 50.45
C GLU A 293 12.37 5.28 49.87
N LEU A 294 12.78 6.07 48.90
CA LEU A 294 14.11 5.97 48.28
C LEU A 294 15.23 6.34 49.25
N ALA A 295 15.02 7.35 50.13
CA ALA A 295 15.94 7.68 51.21
C ALA A 295 16.05 6.52 52.22
N LEU A 296 14.93 5.90 52.58
CA LEU A 296 14.90 4.76 53.48
C LEU A 296 15.63 3.54 52.86
N MET A 297 15.43 3.24 51.58
CA MET A 297 16.18 2.20 50.87
C MET A 297 17.70 2.45 50.92
N ARG A 298 18.13 3.70 50.83
CA ARG A 298 19.56 4.04 50.98
C ARG A 298 20.10 3.84 52.38
N THR A 299 19.34 4.12 53.43
CA THR A 299 19.75 3.83 54.82
C THR A 299 19.83 2.31 55.06
N MET A 300 19.01 1.49 54.36
CA MET A 300 19.06 0.05 54.39
C MET A 300 20.17 -0.55 53.50
N GLY A 301 21.05 0.26 52.91
CA GLY A 301 22.23 -0.18 52.15
C GLY A 301 22.06 -0.28 50.63
N SER A 302 20.96 0.23 50.08
CA SER A 302 20.83 0.28 48.61
C SER A 302 21.79 1.34 48.02
N SER A 303 22.50 0.96 46.95
CA SER A 303 23.42 1.88 46.28
C SER A 303 22.65 2.98 45.48
N PRO A 304 23.21 4.19 45.32
CA PRO A 304 22.61 5.22 44.47
C PRO A 304 22.39 4.76 43.04
N VAL A 305 23.34 3.94 42.51
CA VAL A 305 23.24 3.36 41.17
C VAL A 305 22.06 2.38 41.06
N GLY A 306 21.76 1.64 42.11
CA GLY A 306 20.60 0.75 42.15
C GLY A 306 19.28 1.52 42.02
N LEU A 307 19.15 2.66 42.69
CA LEU A 307 17.96 3.53 42.55
C LEU A 307 17.85 4.18 41.17
N TYR A 308 18.97 4.61 40.60
CA TYR A 308 19.03 5.10 39.23
C TYR A 308 18.57 4.04 38.23
N LEU A 309 19.07 2.80 38.35
CA LEU A 309 18.66 1.66 37.52
C LEU A 309 17.17 1.33 37.67
N LEU A 310 16.59 1.50 38.86
CA LEU A 310 15.16 1.28 39.07
C LEU A 310 14.34 2.27 38.21
N LEU A 311 14.69 3.56 38.24
CA LEU A 311 13.99 4.58 37.44
C LEU A 311 14.20 4.36 35.93
N LEU A 312 15.40 3.95 35.51
CA LEU A 312 15.65 3.56 34.12
C LEU A 312 14.78 2.34 33.71
N LEU A 313 14.61 1.36 34.59
CA LEU A 313 13.74 0.22 34.32
C LEU A 313 12.28 0.65 34.22
N GLU A 314 11.79 1.58 35.04
CA GLU A 314 10.42 2.11 34.93
C GLU A 314 10.20 2.79 33.56
N GLY A 315 11.10 3.68 33.13
CA GLY A 315 11.03 4.32 31.81
C GLY A 315 11.24 3.35 30.65
N GLY A 316 12.15 2.37 30.82
CA GLY A 316 12.40 1.31 29.86
C GLY A 316 11.18 0.40 29.64
N LEU A 317 10.49 0.03 30.71
CA LEU A 317 9.24 -0.75 30.63
C LEU A 317 8.12 0.04 29.96
N LEU A 318 7.99 1.34 30.25
CA LEU A 318 7.02 2.22 29.59
C LEU A 318 7.31 2.32 28.10
N SER A 319 8.56 2.58 27.71
CA SER A 319 8.94 2.75 26.31
C SER A 319 8.83 1.43 25.53
N LEU A 320 9.24 0.31 26.11
CA LEU A 320 9.07 -1.02 25.49
C LEU A 320 7.59 -1.38 25.35
N GLY A 321 6.80 -1.24 26.40
CA GLY A 321 5.37 -1.53 26.39
C GLY A 321 4.61 -0.65 25.39
N GLY A 322 4.88 0.67 25.39
CA GLY A 322 4.27 1.59 24.43
C GLY A 322 4.67 1.28 22.98
N THR A 323 5.92 0.92 22.72
CA THR A 323 6.40 0.54 21.38
C THR A 323 5.73 -0.75 20.91
N LEU A 324 5.66 -1.80 21.74
CA LEU A 324 4.99 -3.05 21.38
C LEU A 324 3.50 -2.84 21.10
N LEU A 325 2.81 -2.09 21.96
CA LEU A 325 1.41 -1.72 21.73
C LEU A 325 1.24 -0.88 20.45
N GLY A 326 2.16 0.04 20.18
CA GLY A 326 2.14 0.84 18.96
C GLY A 326 2.26 0.00 17.69
N LEU A 327 3.19 -0.95 17.66
CA LEU A 327 3.33 -1.88 16.55
C LEU A 327 2.07 -2.76 16.39
N ALA A 328 1.46 -3.20 17.48
CA ALA A 328 0.20 -3.96 17.44
C ALA A 328 -0.96 -3.11 16.89
N ILE A 329 -1.09 -1.85 17.31
CA ILE A 329 -2.09 -0.89 16.78
C ILE A 329 -1.85 -0.65 15.29
N SER A 330 -0.61 -0.48 14.88
CA SER A 330 -0.25 -0.33 13.44
C SER A 330 -0.71 -1.53 12.62
N ARG A 331 -0.51 -2.76 13.12
CA ARG A 331 -0.98 -3.98 12.42
C ARG A 331 -2.50 -4.04 12.35
N GLY A 332 -3.20 -3.75 13.44
CA GLY A 332 -4.68 -3.66 13.44
C GLY A 332 -5.18 -2.60 12.45
N GLY A 333 -4.56 -1.42 12.45
CA GLY A 333 -4.87 -0.37 11.47
C GLY A 333 -4.59 -0.79 10.03
N MET A 334 -3.49 -1.52 9.79
CA MET A 334 -3.15 -2.01 8.45
C MET A 334 -4.15 -3.06 7.94
N VAL A 335 -4.64 -3.96 8.81
CA VAL A 335 -5.70 -4.92 8.44
C VAL A 335 -6.97 -4.18 7.99
N ILE A 336 -7.38 -3.15 8.73
CA ILE A 336 -8.57 -2.35 8.37
C ILE A 336 -8.34 -1.63 7.04
N LEU A 337 -7.18 -1.01 6.83
CA LEU A 337 -6.84 -0.34 5.58
C LEU A 337 -6.77 -1.33 4.40
N ALA A 338 -6.18 -2.50 4.61
CA ALA A 338 -6.10 -3.56 3.60
C ALA A 338 -7.50 -3.98 3.14
N GLN A 339 -8.42 -4.26 4.07
CA GLN A 339 -9.81 -4.58 3.75
C GLN A 339 -10.51 -3.45 2.96
N MET A 340 -10.34 -2.19 3.37
CA MET A 340 -10.93 -1.05 2.65
C MET A 340 -10.39 -0.89 1.23
N VAL A 341 -9.10 -1.16 1.02
CA VAL A 341 -8.47 -1.12 -0.31
C VAL A 341 -8.91 -2.32 -1.15
N GLU A 342 -8.99 -3.49 -0.56
CA GLU A 342 -9.46 -4.70 -1.19
C GLU A 342 -10.92 -4.57 -1.65
N ASP A 343 -11.83 -4.12 -0.78
CA ASP A 343 -13.25 -3.92 -1.11
C ASP A 343 -13.46 -2.92 -2.26
N LYS A 344 -12.60 -1.88 -2.35
CA LYS A 344 -12.78 -0.80 -3.33
C LYS A 344 -11.96 -0.99 -4.60
N PHE A 345 -10.73 -1.50 -4.48
CA PHE A 345 -9.76 -1.58 -5.58
C PHE A 345 -9.30 -3.00 -5.88
N ARG A 346 -9.70 -3.98 -5.06
CA ARG A 346 -9.36 -5.41 -5.20
C ARG A 346 -7.86 -5.72 -5.22
N TYR A 347 -7.05 -4.86 -4.57
CA TYR A 347 -5.63 -5.10 -4.37
C TYR A 347 -5.36 -5.71 -3.00
N ASP A 348 -4.58 -6.79 -2.95
CA ASP A 348 -4.17 -7.43 -1.71
C ASP A 348 -2.97 -6.72 -1.10
N TRP A 349 -3.14 -6.26 0.14
CA TRP A 349 -2.08 -5.64 0.92
C TRP A 349 -1.63 -6.56 2.06
N GLU A 350 -0.31 -6.82 2.13
CA GLU A 350 0.25 -7.58 3.26
C GLU A 350 0.21 -6.75 4.54
N SER A 351 -0.50 -7.25 5.55
CA SER A 351 -0.72 -6.53 6.81
C SER A 351 0.25 -6.89 7.93
N LEU A 352 0.90 -8.06 7.89
CA LEU A 352 1.59 -8.66 9.04
C LEU A 352 3.11 -8.58 9.01
N GLY A 353 3.74 -8.34 7.86
CA GLY A 353 5.20 -8.27 7.74
C GLY A 353 5.82 -7.10 8.51
N LEU A 354 6.92 -7.33 9.25
CA LEU A 354 7.70 -6.27 9.89
C LEU A 354 8.74 -5.72 8.91
N LEU A 355 8.72 -4.40 8.71
CA LEU A 355 9.70 -3.73 7.88
C LEU A 355 11.04 -3.56 8.63
N PRO A 356 12.19 -3.63 7.94
CA PRO A 356 13.49 -3.32 8.56
C PRO A 356 13.53 -1.93 9.23
N MET A 357 12.82 -0.93 8.65
CA MET A 357 12.73 0.41 9.22
C MET A 357 11.93 0.47 10.52
N GLU A 358 10.99 -0.46 10.76
CA GLU A 358 10.23 -0.52 12.02
C GLU A 358 11.10 -0.99 13.20
N TRP A 359 12.08 -1.84 12.95
CA TRP A 359 13.08 -2.19 13.97
C TRP A 359 13.92 -0.97 14.38
N ALA A 360 14.27 -0.12 13.40
CA ALA A 360 14.96 1.14 13.70
C ALA A 360 14.07 2.11 14.48
N LEU A 361 12.78 2.22 14.11
CA LEU A 361 11.78 3.01 14.84
C LEU A 361 11.63 2.51 16.28
N ALA A 362 11.49 1.20 16.48
CA ALA A 362 11.35 0.61 17.80
C ALA A 362 12.60 0.84 18.66
N ALA A 363 13.80 0.61 18.09
CA ALA A 363 15.05 0.87 18.79
C ALA A 363 15.20 2.34 19.18
N MET A 364 14.86 3.26 18.27
CA MET A 364 14.88 4.70 18.53
C MET A 364 13.87 5.09 19.61
N ALA A 365 12.64 4.59 19.58
CA ALA A 365 11.61 4.88 20.57
C ALA A 365 12.03 4.42 21.96
N ILE A 366 12.58 3.19 22.09
CA ILE A 366 13.09 2.67 23.37
C ILE A 366 14.28 3.50 23.86
N PHE A 367 15.22 3.82 22.98
CA PHE A 367 16.41 4.60 23.32
C PHE A 367 16.06 6.01 23.85
N VAL A 368 15.16 6.73 23.14
CA VAL A 368 14.72 8.06 23.59
C VAL A 368 13.91 7.99 24.89
N GLY A 369 13.09 6.93 25.04
CA GLY A 369 12.38 6.69 26.30
C GLY A 369 13.34 6.43 27.50
N LEU A 370 14.43 5.71 27.28
CA LEU A 370 15.48 5.53 28.27
C LEU A 370 16.17 6.87 28.62
N ILE A 371 16.46 7.71 27.62
CA ILE A 371 17.02 9.05 27.85
C ILE A 371 16.05 9.92 28.67
N ALA A 372 14.74 9.88 28.33
CA ALA A 372 13.72 10.61 29.06
C ALA A 372 13.64 10.23 30.54
N ALA A 373 13.86 8.93 30.84
CA ALA A 373 13.91 8.43 32.21
C ALA A 373 15.27 8.68 32.90
N ALA A 374 16.35 8.73 32.15
CA ALA A 374 17.69 8.94 32.68
C ALA A 374 17.86 10.34 33.35
N ILE A 375 17.27 11.37 32.73
CA ILE A 375 17.39 12.76 33.20
C ILE A 375 16.85 12.90 34.66
N PRO A 376 15.59 12.52 34.98
CA PRO A 376 15.11 12.55 36.35
C PRO A 376 15.85 11.54 37.24
N GLY A 377 16.30 10.41 36.70
CA GLY A 377 17.08 9.41 37.39
C GLY A 377 18.40 9.93 37.96
N ILE A 378 19.07 10.86 37.26
CA ILE A 378 20.28 11.53 37.75
C ILE A 378 19.99 12.32 39.06
N SER A 379 18.81 12.89 39.18
CA SER A 379 18.39 13.57 40.42
C SER A 379 18.28 12.63 41.61
N ALA A 380 17.96 11.35 41.37
CA ALA A 380 17.93 10.33 42.44
C ALA A 380 19.33 10.03 43.05
N LEU A 381 20.40 10.19 42.25
CA LEU A 381 21.78 10.03 42.73
C LEU A 381 22.16 11.07 43.76
N ARG A 382 21.51 12.25 43.72
CA ARG A 382 21.82 13.42 44.57
C ARG A 382 20.86 13.59 45.75
N ILE A 383 20.03 12.60 46.09
CA ILE A 383 19.12 12.67 47.23
C ILE A 383 19.92 12.78 48.53
N ASP A 384 19.75 13.88 49.27
CA ASP A 384 20.31 14.07 50.60
C ASP A 384 19.41 13.36 51.64
N ILE A 385 19.96 12.30 52.20
CA ILE A 385 19.24 11.39 53.15
C ILE A 385 18.84 12.13 54.40
N SER A 386 19.76 12.93 54.95
CA SER A 386 19.55 13.63 56.22
C SER A 386 18.43 14.65 56.13
N ARG A 387 18.45 15.48 55.10
CA ARG A 387 17.44 16.51 54.83
C ARG A 387 16.07 15.87 54.47
N THR A 388 16.05 14.82 53.66
CA THR A 388 14.79 14.18 53.24
C THR A 388 14.07 13.48 54.40
N LEU A 389 14.81 12.97 55.39
CA LEU A 389 14.24 12.31 56.56
C LEU A 389 13.88 13.29 57.71
N SER A 390 14.46 14.53 57.71
CA SER A 390 14.11 15.56 58.67
C SER A 390 12.90 16.42 58.30
N ASP A 391 12.60 16.51 57.03
CA ASP A 391 11.50 17.36 56.50
C ASP A 391 10.16 16.59 56.36
N SER A 392 10.11 15.36 56.86
CA SER A 392 8.93 14.49 56.92
C SER A 392 8.47 14.34 58.37
#